data_06a496e16194923f3d76733edbf9046b
#
_entry.id   06a496e16194923f3d76733edbf9046b
#
_cell.length_a   1.000
_cell.length_b   1.000
_cell.length_c   1.000
_cell.angle_alpha   90.00
_cell.angle_beta   90.00
_cell.angle_gamma   90.00
#
_symmetry.space_group_name_H-M   'P 1'
#
loop_
_entity.id
_entity.type
_entity.pdbx_description
1 polymer ?
#
loop_
_entity_poly.entity_id
_entity_poly.type
_entity_poly.pdbx_seq_one_letter_code
_entity_poly.pdbx_strand_id
1 'polypeptide(L)'
;MRFDFSNLCTLRDTLGQLMERYEENENAFRQFYDAVAEKTLCPHSIGPIRIYNGSDAVLEYIRWFYATTPSVSLDDCTDALYLRLEDKISCSYGEQIDLPTICHVLTIVDDLFSFSQKLHPISISIIDAEMDGRNGESIAVFGDDSCSGAIFLYRMWNDFGGRFTPATVLLHELGHQLHFHLTGALRRLPESFYAFLRQLGADDTNASDADMLELFADTFLLAVIHKTKEFGDPFPEISEKIKEHCYSYIRNILPTE
;
A
#
# COMPACT_ATOMS: atom_id res chain seq x y z
N MET A 1 0.52 -10.22 28.57
CA MET A 1 1.86 -10.24 27.92
C MET A 1 1.93 -9.00 27.03
N ARG A 2 2.97 -8.18 27.11
CA ARG A 2 3.12 -7.02 26.25
C ARG A 2 3.99 -7.47 25.09
N PHE A 3 3.45 -7.50 23.87
CA PHE A 3 4.22 -7.84 22.68
C PHE A 3 4.98 -6.61 22.19
N ASP A 4 6.24 -6.81 21.81
CA ASP A 4 7.04 -5.78 21.15
C ASP A 4 6.99 -6.04 19.63
N PHE A 5 6.34 -5.13 18.93
CA PHE A 5 6.21 -5.16 17.47
C PHE A 5 7.06 -4.07 16.83
N SER A 6 8.22 -3.76 17.41
CA SER A 6 9.09 -2.69 16.91
C SER A 6 9.66 -3.01 15.51
N ASN A 7 9.70 -4.27 15.13
CA ASN A 7 9.95 -4.69 13.74
C ASN A 7 9.29 -6.03 13.41
N LEU A 8 9.19 -6.33 12.14
CA LEU A 8 8.48 -7.50 11.64
C LEU A 8 9.21 -8.83 11.90
N CYS A 9 10.54 -8.81 12.07
CA CYS A 9 11.29 -10.01 12.49
C CYS A 9 10.88 -10.42 13.90
N THR A 10 10.73 -9.44 14.80
CA THR A 10 10.19 -9.69 16.15
C THR A 10 8.75 -10.20 16.07
N LEU A 11 7.95 -9.73 15.12
CA LEU A 11 6.60 -10.25 14.89
C LEU A 11 6.62 -11.72 14.50
N ARG A 12 7.47 -12.13 13.54
CA ARG A 12 7.58 -13.53 13.13
C ARG A 12 7.88 -14.45 14.31
N ASP A 13 8.88 -14.07 15.12
CA ASP A 13 9.26 -14.85 16.31
C ASP A 13 8.14 -14.88 17.34
N THR A 14 7.41 -13.78 17.48
CA THR A 14 6.26 -13.66 18.39
C THR A 14 5.08 -14.50 17.91
N LEU A 15 4.81 -14.53 16.60
CA LEU A 15 3.76 -15.37 16.01
C LEU A 15 4.10 -16.87 16.17
N GLY A 16 5.36 -17.26 15.94
CA GLY A 16 5.81 -18.63 16.20
C GLY A 16 5.57 -19.06 17.66
N GLN A 17 5.93 -18.20 18.62
CA GLN A 17 5.68 -18.45 20.05
C GLN A 17 4.17 -18.46 20.40
N LEU A 18 3.36 -17.68 19.67
CA LEU A 18 1.90 -17.69 19.85
C LEU A 18 1.28 -18.96 19.28
N MET A 19 1.74 -19.44 18.12
CA MET A 19 1.28 -20.69 17.52
C MET A 19 1.59 -21.87 18.44
N GLU A 20 2.82 -21.98 18.96
CA GLU A 20 3.17 -23.00 19.94
C GLU A 20 2.25 -22.97 21.19
N ARG A 21 1.87 -21.77 21.65
CA ARG A 21 0.95 -21.60 22.80
C ARG A 21 -0.51 -21.81 22.44
N TYR A 22 -0.84 -21.58 21.16
CA TYR A 22 -2.20 -21.73 20.69
C TYR A 22 -2.61 -23.19 20.57
N GLU A 23 -1.72 -24.07 20.12
CA GLU A 23 -1.91 -25.51 20.25
C GLU A 23 -2.23 -25.93 21.69
N GLU A 24 -1.74 -25.14 22.67
CA GLU A 24 -2.03 -25.33 24.08
C GLU A 24 -3.24 -24.53 24.60
N ASN A 25 -3.61 -23.41 23.95
CA ASN A 25 -4.63 -22.50 24.49
C ASN A 25 -5.25 -21.50 23.49
N GLU A 26 -6.33 -21.91 22.80
CA GLU A 26 -7.14 -21.08 21.89
C GLU A 26 -7.52 -19.69 22.46
N ASN A 27 -7.75 -19.60 23.77
CA ASN A 27 -8.11 -18.35 24.40
C ASN A 27 -6.96 -17.32 24.41
N ALA A 28 -5.70 -17.74 24.42
CA ALA A 28 -4.56 -16.83 24.43
C ALA A 28 -4.42 -16.06 23.11
N PHE A 29 -4.71 -16.73 21.99
CA PHE A 29 -4.69 -16.08 20.68
C PHE A 29 -5.89 -15.15 20.48
N ARG A 30 -7.08 -15.53 20.93
CA ARG A 30 -8.26 -14.65 20.91
C ARG A 30 -8.00 -13.38 21.72
N GLN A 31 -7.45 -13.51 22.90
CA GLN A 31 -7.09 -12.35 23.74
C GLN A 31 -6.07 -11.44 23.05
N PHE A 32 -5.11 -12.00 22.31
CA PHE A 32 -4.18 -11.20 21.51
C PHE A 32 -4.89 -10.46 20.39
N TYR A 33 -5.75 -11.14 19.63
CA TYR A 33 -6.51 -10.54 18.54
C TYR A 33 -7.45 -9.44 19.04
N ASP A 34 -8.18 -9.70 20.13
CA ASP A 34 -9.06 -8.72 20.75
C ASP A 34 -8.26 -7.49 21.24
N ALA A 35 -7.09 -7.71 21.85
CA ALA A 35 -6.21 -6.63 22.27
C ALA A 35 -5.67 -5.79 21.10
N VAL A 36 -5.43 -6.39 19.94
CA VAL A 36 -5.08 -5.66 18.70
C VAL A 36 -6.28 -4.87 18.18
N ALA A 37 -7.45 -5.50 18.13
CA ALA A 37 -8.67 -4.87 17.63
C ALA A 37 -9.16 -3.73 18.54
N GLU A 38 -8.99 -3.87 19.85
CA GLU A 38 -9.40 -2.87 20.86
C GLU A 38 -8.35 -1.77 21.08
N LYS A 39 -7.11 -1.99 20.69
CA LYS A 39 -6.05 -1.00 20.87
C LYS A 39 -6.39 0.30 20.16
N THR A 40 -6.40 1.39 20.88
CA THR A 40 -6.49 2.72 20.29
C THR A 40 -5.14 3.06 19.64
N LEU A 41 -5.08 2.97 18.33
CA LEU A 41 -3.91 3.36 17.53
C LEU A 41 -3.82 4.89 17.48
N CYS A 42 -2.60 5.42 17.51
CA CYS A 42 -2.32 6.86 17.48
C CYS A 42 -1.69 7.24 16.13
N PRO A 43 -2.46 7.33 15.04
CA PRO A 43 -1.95 7.70 13.75
C PRO A 43 -1.65 9.20 13.66
N HIS A 44 -0.67 9.55 12.84
CA HIS A 44 -0.62 10.89 12.29
C HIS A 44 -1.67 11.01 11.18
N SER A 45 -2.47 12.07 11.16
CA SER A 45 -3.61 12.20 10.24
C SER A 45 -3.46 13.41 9.32
N ILE A 46 -3.72 13.19 8.03
CA ILE A 46 -3.83 14.24 7.00
C ILE A 46 -5.18 14.02 6.31
N GLY A 47 -6.18 14.84 6.65
CA GLY A 47 -7.55 14.59 6.19
C GLY A 47 -8.03 13.18 6.57
N PRO A 48 -8.55 12.39 5.63
CA PRO A 48 -8.99 11.01 5.86
C PRO A 48 -7.82 10.00 5.87
N ILE A 49 -6.60 10.42 5.58
CA ILE A 49 -5.42 9.55 5.54
C ILE A 49 -4.83 9.44 6.92
N ARG A 50 -4.58 8.21 7.37
CA ARG A 50 -3.98 7.88 8.67
C ARG A 50 -2.64 7.20 8.45
N ILE A 51 -1.59 7.70 9.11
CA ILE A 51 -0.22 7.21 8.98
C ILE A 51 0.20 6.57 10.28
N TYR A 52 0.60 5.31 10.22
CA TYR A 52 1.04 4.51 11.35
C TYR A 52 2.54 4.21 11.26
N ASN A 53 3.22 4.21 12.39
CA ASN A 53 4.64 3.94 12.50
C ASN A 53 4.94 3.00 13.69
N GLY A 54 6.09 2.34 13.68
CA GLY A 54 6.54 1.45 14.75
C GLY A 54 5.54 0.32 15.03
N SER A 55 5.27 0.05 16.29
CA SER A 55 4.35 -1.02 16.70
C SER A 55 2.92 -0.82 16.18
N ASP A 56 2.47 0.42 16.00
CA ASP A 56 1.12 0.70 15.51
C ASP A 56 0.99 0.33 14.02
N ALA A 57 2.05 0.51 13.23
CA ALA A 57 2.07 0.07 11.83
C ALA A 57 1.93 -1.44 11.70
N VAL A 58 2.62 -2.20 12.55
CA VAL A 58 2.53 -3.67 12.56
C VAL A 58 1.14 -4.14 13.00
N LEU A 59 0.56 -3.50 14.01
CA LEU A 59 -0.79 -3.83 14.47
C LEU A 59 -1.84 -3.52 13.39
N GLU A 60 -1.69 -2.42 12.68
CA GLU A 60 -2.55 -2.07 11.54
C GLU A 60 -2.41 -3.09 10.41
N TYR A 61 -1.19 -3.56 10.10
CA TYR A 61 -0.95 -4.62 9.12
C TYR A 61 -1.69 -5.91 9.50
N ILE A 62 -1.58 -6.35 10.75
CA ILE A 62 -2.29 -7.55 11.24
C ILE A 62 -3.80 -7.36 11.12
N ARG A 63 -4.33 -6.20 11.49
CA ARG A 63 -5.75 -5.88 11.38
C ARG A 63 -6.25 -6.01 9.94
N TRP A 64 -5.51 -5.48 8.99
CA TRP A 64 -5.86 -5.57 7.57
C TRP A 64 -5.74 -7.00 7.04
N PHE A 65 -4.73 -7.74 7.45
CA PHE A 65 -4.59 -9.14 7.08
C PHE A 65 -5.82 -9.94 7.49
N TYR A 66 -6.29 -9.78 8.72
CA TYR A 66 -7.51 -10.42 9.20
C TYR A 66 -8.76 -9.96 8.46
N ALA A 67 -8.89 -8.68 8.18
CA ALA A 67 -10.05 -8.13 7.47
C ALA A 67 -10.17 -8.64 6.02
N THR A 68 -9.05 -9.00 5.39
CA THR A 68 -9.00 -9.42 3.99
C THR A 68 -8.90 -10.94 3.80
N THR A 69 -8.60 -11.67 4.85
CA THR A 69 -8.58 -13.14 4.81
C THR A 69 -10.02 -13.65 4.94
N PRO A 70 -10.53 -14.45 4.00
CA PRO A 70 -11.87 -15.02 4.10
C PRO A 70 -12.05 -15.74 5.44
N SER A 71 -13.26 -15.77 5.97
CA SER A 71 -13.61 -16.32 7.28
C SER A 71 -13.27 -17.80 7.36
N VAL A 72 -12.05 -18.11 7.63
CA VAL A 72 -11.47 -19.39 7.99
C VAL A 72 -11.36 -19.44 9.51
N SER A 73 -11.09 -20.59 10.04
CA SER A 73 -10.82 -20.73 11.46
C SER A 73 -9.65 -19.81 11.88
N LEU A 74 -9.57 -19.49 13.15
CA LEU A 74 -8.47 -18.67 13.69
C LEU A 74 -7.10 -19.32 13.42
N ASP A 75 -7.03 -20.66 13.41
CA ASP A 75 -5.87 -21.47 13.06
C ASP A 75 -5.39 -21.18 11.63
N ASP A 76 -6.31 -21.34 10.68
CA ASP A 76 -5.99 -21.16 9.26
C ASP A 76 -5.53 -19.71 8.96
N CYS A 77 -6.09 -18.70 9.65
CA CYS A 77 -5.65 -17.32 9.53
C CYS A 77 -4.24 -17.11 10.07
N THR A 78 -3.92 -17.71 11.21
CA THR A 78 -2.60 -17.61 11.84
C THR A 78 -1.54 -18.29 11.01
N ASP A 79 -1.84 -19.49 10.52
CA ASP A 79 -0.96 -20.25 9.62
C ASP A 79 -0.73 -19.48 8.32
N ALA A 80 -1.76 -18.91 7.72
CA ALA A 80 -1.64 -18.11 6.51
C ALA A 80 -0.78 -16.86 6.72
N LEU A 81 -0.93 -16.16 7.85
CA LEU A 81 -0.09 -15.01 8.20
C LEU A 81 1.35 -15.44 8.45
N TYR A 82 1.56 -16.53 9.18
CA TYR A 82 2.89 -17.08 9.44
C TYR A 82 3.60 -17.46 8.14
N LEU A 83 2.96 -18.26 7.28
CA LEU A 83 3.51 -18.67 5.98
C LEU A 83 3.79 -17.46 5.06
N ARG A 84 2.96 -16.41 5.13
CA ARG A 84 3.20 -15.18 4.37
C ARG A 84 4.48 -14.46 4.82
N LEU A 85 4.81 -14.54 6.10
CA LEU A 85 5.90 -13.79 6.71
C LEU A 85 7.20 -14.59 6.82
N GLU A 86 7.13 -15.93 6.93
CA GLU A 86 8.24 -16.77 7.33
C GLU A 86 9.47 -16.63 6.43
N ASP A 87 9.30 -16.72 5.11
CA ASP A 87 10.41 -16.70 4.15
C ASP A 87 10.60 -15.34 3.46
N LYS A 88 9.73 -14.37 3.71
CA LYS A 88 9.67 -13.13 2.93
C LYS A 88 10.18 -11.90 3.67
N ILE A 89 10.37 -12.01 4.97
CA ILE A 89 10.79 -10.89 5.80
C ILE A 89 12.24 -11.06 6.20
N SER A 90 13.03 -10.06 5.91
CA SER A 90 14.38 -9.93 6.44
C SER A 90 14.53 -8.66 7.26
N CYS A 91 15.35 -8.75 8.30
CA CYS A 91 15.85 -7.56 8.99
C CYS A 91 16.98 -6.99 8.15
N SER A 92 16.76 -5.90 7.48
CA SER A 92 17.72 -5.35 6.56
C SER A 92 17.98 -3.87 6.79
N TYR A 93 18.94 -3.37 6.05
CA TYR A 93 19.44 -2.00 6.11
C TYR A 93 18.97 -1.16 4.92
N GLY A 94 17.96 -1.61 4.18
CA GLY A 94 17.38 -0.84 3.07
C GLY A 94 16.85 0.52 3.52
N GLU A 95 16.78 1.47 2.60
CA GLU A 95 16.21 2.79 2.86
C GLU A 95 14.74 2.66 3.22
N GLN A 96 14.31 3.39 4.27
CA GLN A 96 12.93 3.44 4.70
C GLN A 96 12.39 4.85 4.53
N ILE A 97 11.13 4.94 4.11
CA ILE A 97 10.43 6.23 4.09
C ILE A 97 10.21 6.72 5.52
N ASP A 98 10.37 8.02 5.72
CA ASP A 98 10.06 8.67 7.00
C ASP A 98 8.72 9.42 6.93
N LEU A 99 8.18 9.75 8.10
CA LEU A 99 6.91 10.47 8.23
C LEU A 99 6.96 11.85 7.53
N PRO A 100 8.01 12.68 7.66
CA PRO A 100 8.11 13.93 6.93
C PRO A 100 8.00 13.76 5.41
N THR A 101 8.66 12.76 4.84
CA THR A 101 8.59 12.46 3.40
C THR A 101 7.17 12.07 2.99
N ILE A 102 6.48 11.22 3.76
CA ILE A 102 5.07 10.89 3.49
C ILE A 102 4.20 12.14 3.50
N CYS A 103 4.32 12.96 4.53
CA CYS A 103 3.55 14.21 4.63
C CYS A 103 3.81 15.13 3.44
N HIS A 104 5.06 15.25 3.01
CA HIS A 104 5.43 16.05 1.85
C HIS A 104 4.84 15.52 0.55
N VAL A 105 4.95 14.22 0.29
CA VAL A 105 4.32 13.55 -0.87
C VAL A 105 2.81 13.80 -0.90
N LEU A 106 2.13 13.58 0.22
CA LEU A 106 0.68 13.77 0.31
C LEU A 106 0.27 15.22 0.09
N THR A 107 1.05 16.18 0.60
CA THR A 107 0.80 17.61 0.37
C THR A 107 0.87 17.94 -1.12
N ILE A 108 1.90 17.47 -1.82
CA ILE A 108 2.05 17.71 -3.27
C ILE A 108 0.91 17.05 -4.05
N VAL A 109 0.54 15.81 -3.70
CA VAL A 109 -0.57 15.11 -4.35
C VAL A 109 -1.90 15.84 -4.13
N ASP A 110 -2.11 16.38 -2.93
CA ASP A 110 -3.30 17.19 -2.61
C ASP A 110 -3.33 18.50 -3.38
N ASP A 111 -2.20 19.21 -3.47
CA ASP A 111 -2.08 20.45 -4.23
C ASP A 111 -2.37 20.25 -5.73
N LEU A 112 -1.96 19.09 -6.27
CA LEU A 112 -2.18 18.77 -7.69
C LEU A 112 -3.61 18.29 -8.00
N PHE A 113 -4.23 17.53 -7.07
CA PHE A 113 -5.41 16.75 -7.39
C PHE A 113 -6.56 16.87 -6.36
N SER A 114 -6.37 17.53 -5.22
CA SER A 114 -7.30 17.50 -4.07
C SER A 114 -7.60 16.06 -3.61
N PHE A 115 -6.56 15.23 -3.61
CA PHE A 115 -6.65 13.79 -3.51
C PHE A 115 -7.29 13.32 -2.20
N SER A 116 -6.89 13.92 -1.06
CA SER A 116 -7.42 13.56 0.26
C SER A 116 -8.91 13.87 0.42
N GLN A 117 -9.44 14.80 -0.34
CA GLN A 117 -10.87 15.17 -0.31
C GLN A 117 -11.72 14.24 -1.17
N LYS A 118 -11.12 13.58 -2.15
CA LYS A 118 -11.82 12.84 -3.20
C LYS A 118 -11.75 11.34 -3.03
N LEU A 119 -10.79 10.82 -2.27
CA LEU A 119 -10.64 9.39 -2.06
C LEU A 119 -11.33 8.90 -0.79
N HIS A 120 -11.51 7.57 -0.75
CA HIS A 120 -11.91 6.86 0.46
C HIS A 120 -10.84 6.99 1.55
N PRO A 121 -11.15 6.72 2.82
CA PRO A 121 -10.15 6.68 3.88
C PRO A 121 -9.05 5.67 3.59
N ILE A 122 -7.79 6.10 3.81
CA ILE A 122 -6.59 5.28 3.58
C ILE A 122 -5.77 5.22 4.86
N SER A 123 -5.28 4.04 5.22
CA SER A 123 -4.23 3.86 6.21
C SER A 123 -2.89 3.61 5.52
N ILE A 124 -1.83 4.29 5.96
CA ILE A 124 -0.45 4.09 5.49
C ILE A 124 0.37 3.59 6.66
N SER A 125 0.98 2.42 6.52
CA SER A 125 1.80 1.81 7.57
C SER A 125 3.25 1.72 7.12
N ILE A 126 4.15 2.30 7.92
CA ILE A 126 5.60 2.23 7.72
C ILE A 126 6.12 0.98 8.42
N ILE A 127 6.46 -0.04 7.66
CA ILE A 127 6.91 -1.34 8.16
C ILE A 127 8.43 -1.39 8.14
N ASP A 128 9.03 -1.49 9.34
CA ASP A 128 10.48 -1.49 9.53
C ASP A 128 11.12 -2.85 9.21
N ALA A 129 10.90 -3.31 7.98
CA ALA A 129 11.50 -4.54 7.45
C ALA A 129 11.53 -4.52 5.92
N GLU A 130 12.46 -5.27 5.30
CA GLU A 130 12.37 -5.61 3.88
C GLU A 130 11.38 -6.76 3.69
N MET A 131 10.61 -6.68 2.62
CA MET A 131 9.76 -7.77 2.15
C MET A 131 10.28 -8.25 0.81
N ASP A 132 10.58 -9.54 0.68
CA ASP A 132 11.13 -10.13 -0.55
C ASP A 132 10.30 -9.77 -1.78
N GLY A 133 10.97 -9.12 -2.74
CA GLY A 133 10.37 -8.69 -4.00
C GLY A 133 9.33 -7.57 -3.90
N ARG A 134 9.23 -6.83 -2.76
CA ARG A 134 8.26 -5.76 -2.58
C ARG A 134 8.84 -4.56 -1.85
N ASN A 135 8.53 -3.37 -2.36
CA ASN A 135 8.82 -2.10 -1.68
C ASN A 135 7.54 -1.48 -1.08
N GLY A 136 6.39 -1.81 -1.61
CA GLY A 136 5.08 -1.42 -1.13
C GLY A 136 4.02 -2.46 -1.44
N GLU A 137 2.85 -2.28 -0.85
CA GLU A 137 1.67 -3.11 -1.10
C GLU A 137 0.40 -2.30 -0.82
N SER A 138 -0.53 -2.33 -1.77
CA SER A 138 -1.84 -1.68 -1.64
C SER A 138 -2.96 -2.70 -1.56
N ILE A 139 -3.92 -2.44 -0.68
CA ILE A 139 -5.10 -3.27 -0.48
C ILE A 139 -6.32 -2.40 -0.21
N ALA A 140 -7.51 -2.90 -0.50
CA ALA A 140 -8.77 -2.26 -0.12
C ALA A 140 -9.83 -3.29 0.27
N VAL A 141 -10.75 -2.87 1.12
CA VAL A 141 -11.97 -3.59 1.48
C VAL A 141 -13.17 -2.77 1.03
N PHE A 142 -14.10 -3.42 0.38
CA PHE A 142 -15.31 -2.82 -0.16
C PHE A 142 -16.52 -3.31 0.65
N GLY A 143 -17.28 -2.38 1.23
CA GLY A 143 -18.59 -2.61 1.79
C GLY A 143 -19.70 -2.15 0.82
N ASP A 144 -20.98 -2.30 1.21
CA ASP A 144 -22.12 -1.96 0.35
C ASP A 144 -22.09 -0.49 -0.12
N ASP A 145 -21.71 0.44 0.77
CA ASP A 145 -21.62 1.89 0.47
C ASP A 145 -20.29 2.50 0.93
N SER A 146 -19.25 1.69 1.17
CA SER A 146 -17.98 2.16 1.71
C SER A 146 -16.79 1.45 1.07
N CYS A 147 -15.71 2.18 0.94
CA CYS A 147 -14.39 1.64 0.62
C CYS A 147 -13.40 2.14 1.66
N SER A 148 -12.49 1.30 2.04
CA SER A 148 -11.34 1.68 2.87
C SER A 148 -10.09 1.04 2.32
N GLY A 149 -9.00 1.80 2.24
CA GLY A 149 -7.74 1.35 1.70
C GLY A 149 -6.63 1.27 2.73
N ALA A 150 -5.62 0.46 2.44
CA ALA A 150 -4.36 0.46 3.16
C ALA A 150 -3.17 0.38 2.21
N ILE A 151 -2.09 1.04 2.61
CA ILE A 151 -0.79 0.99 1.97
C ILE A 151 0.23 0.54 3.03
N PHE A 152 1.01 -0.47 2.71
CA PHE A 152 2.12 -0.92 3.53
C PHE A 152 3.41 -0.58 2.80
N LEU A 153 4.29 0.20 3.44
CA LEU A 153 5.57 0.63 2.88
C LEU A 153 6.68 -0.08 3.64
N TYR A 154 7.47 -0.85 2.91
CA TYR A 154 8.58 -1.64 3.42
C TYR A 154 9.90 -0.89 3.25
N ARG A 155 10.97 -1.38 3.89
CA ARG A 155 12.31 -0.97 3.54
C ARG A 155 12.60 -1.35 2.09
N MET A 156 13.31 -0.47 1.38
CA MET A 156 13.59 -0.65 -0.04
C MET A 156 14.36 -1.94 -0.31
N TRP A 157 13.78 -2.77 -1.16
CA TRP A 157 14.43 -3.93 -1.72
C TRP A 157 15.34 -3.52 -2.89
N ASN A 158 16.61 -3.89 -2.83
CA ASN A 158 17.61 -3.38 -3.78
C ASN A 158 17.56 -3.97 -5.20
N ASP A 159 16.72 -4.97 -5.47
CA ASP A 159 16.66 -5.65 -6.77
C ASP A 159 16.07 -4.83 -7.93
N PHE A 160 15.46 -3.68 -7.63
CA PHE A 160 14.89 -2.79 -8.66
C PHE A 160 15.90 -1.82 -9.30
N GLY A 161 17.21 -2.09 -9.14
CA GLY A 161 18.28 -1.32 -9.78
C GLY A 161 18.40 0.13 -9.32
N GLY A 162 17.87 0.47 -8.15
CA GLY A 162 17.94 1.81 -7.56
C GLY A 162 17.12 2.88 -8.30
N ARG A 163 16.18 2.48 -9.15
CA ARG A 163 15.33 3.42 -9.90
C ARG A 163 14.26 4.06 -9.04
N PHE A 164 13.71 3.31 -8.07
CA PHE A 164 12.67 3.78 -7.18
C PHE A 164 13.27 4.36 -5.90
N THR A 165 12.64 5.40 -5.39
CA THR A 165 12.87 5.96 -4.05
C THR A 165 11.66 5.62 -3.17
N PRO A 166 11.76 5.67 -1.84
CA PRO A 166 10.60 5.47 -0.97
C PRO A 166 9.41 6.38 -1.31
N ALA A 167 9.68 7.61 -1.76
CA ALA A 167 8.63 8.55 -2.18
C ALA A 167 7.94 8.10 -3.48
N THR A 168 8.69 7.59 -4.47
CA THR A 168 8.10 7.11 -5.71
C THR A 168 7.33 5.82 -5.52
N VAL A 169 7.74 4.95 -4.59
CA VAL A 169 6.94 3.78 -4.17
C VAL A 169 5.60 4.23 -3.58
N LEU A 170 5.60 5.19 -2.66
CA LEU A 170 4.35 5.72 -2.11
C LEU A 170 3.43 6.28 -3.21
N LEU A 171 3.98 7.01 -4.18
CA LEU A 171 3.20 7.54 -5.31
C LEU A 171 2.58 6.42 -6.15
N HIS A 172 3.32 5.36 -6.42
CA HIS A 172 2.82 4.17 -7.11
C HIS A 172 1.67 3.53 -6.34
N GLU A 173 1.83 3.30 -5.04
CA GLU A 173 0.79 2.70 -4.19
C GLU A 173 -0.47 3.58 -4.09
N LEU A 174 -0.31 4.91 -4.07
CA LEU A 174 -1.46 5.83 -4.17
C LEU A 174 -2.20 5.70 -5.50
N GLY A 175 -1.51 5.37 -6.59
CA GLY A 175 -2.11 5.02 -7.87
C GLY A 175 -3.03 3.81 -7.78
N HIS A 176 -2.64 2.76 -7.05
CA HIS A 176 -3.51 1.62 -6.77
C HIS A 176 -4.74 2.02 -5.95
N GLN A 177 -4.58 2.86 -4.93
CA GLN A 177 -5.73 3.36 -4.16
C GLN A 177 -6.71 4.16 -5.02
N LEU A 178 -6.19 4.90 -6.01
CA LEU A 178 -7.04 5.62 -6.95
C LEU A 178 -7.89 4.68 -7.81
N HIS A 179 -7.32 3.63 -8.39
CA HIS A 179 -8.13 2.71 -9.20
C HIS A 179 -9.13 1.92 -8.34
N PHE A 180 -8.78 1.55 -7.11
CA PHE A 180 -9.73 0.94 -6.17
C PHE A 180 -10.93 1.85 -5.92
N HIS A 181 -10.66 3.13 -5.68
CA HIS A 181 -11.71 4.13 -5.48
C HIS A 181 -12.63 4.27 -6.71
N LEU A 182 -12.04 4.36 -7.89
CA LEU A 182 -12.79 4.60 -9.13
C LEU A 182 -13.62 3.39 -9.58
N THR A 183 -13.20 2.19 -9.23
CA THR A 183 -13.83 0.96 -9.77
C THR A 183 -14.59 0.14 -8.73
N GLY A 184 -14.37 0.38 -7.45
CA GLY A 184 -14.92 -0.44 -6.36
C GLY A 184 -14.40 -1.88 -6.38
N ALA A 185 -13.22 -2.14 -6.95
CA ALA A 185 -12.67 -3.48 -7.09
C ALA A 185 -11.13 -3.49 -7.14
N LEU A 186 -10.50 -4.56 -6.60
CA LEU A 186 -9.03 -4.71 -6.59
C LEU A 186 -8.44 -5.02 -7.97
N ARG A 187 -9.20 -5.64 -8.87
CA ARG A 187 -8.70 -6.16 -10.15
C ARG A 187 -9.44 -5.58 -11.35
N ARG A 188 -9.95 -4.37 -11.22
CA ARG A 188 -10.67 -3.70 -12.30
C ARG A 188 -10.08 -2.32 -12.52
N LEU A 189 -9.95 -1.94 -13.78
CA LEU A 189 -9.53 -0.61 -14.20
C LEU A 189 -10.69 0.19 -14.79
N PRO A 190 -10.65 1.52 -14.72
CA PRO A 190 -11.62 2.36 -15.40
C PRO A 190 -11.57 2.12 -16.93
N GLU A 191 -12.72 2.01 -17.60
CA GLU A 191 -12.76 1.84 -19.06
C GLU A 191 -12.05 2.97 -19.81
N SER A 192 -12.07 4.17 -19.22
CA SER A 192 -11.34 5.33 -19.77
C SER A 192 -9.83 5.09 -19.86
N PHE A 193 -9.26 4.21 -19.02
CA PHE A 193 -7.82 3.90 -19.06
C PHE A 193 -7.42 3.17 -20.34
N TYR A 194 -8.20 2.20 -20.77
CA TYR A 194 -7.95 1.50 -22.03
C TYR A 194 -8.08 2.46 -23.23
N ALA A 195 -9.02 3.40 -23.17
CA ALA A 195 -9.13 4.44 -24.21
C ALA A 195 -7.92 5.38 -24.22
N PHE A 196 -7.40 5.73 -23.06
CA PHE A 196 -6.19 6.53 -22.89
C PHE A 196 -4.96 5.81 -23.47
N LEU A 197 -4.75 4.53 -23.18
CA LEU A 197 -3.62 3.75 -23.72
C LEU A 197 -3.66 3.68 -25.26
N ARG A 198 -4.83 3.45 -25.83
CA ARG A 198 -4.99 3.46 -27.30
C ARG A 198 -4.62 4.81 -27.92
N GLN A 199 -4.93 5.92 -27.26
CA GLN A 199 -4.52 7.26 -27.71
C GLN A 199 -2.99 7.45 -27.69
N LEU A 200 -2.29 6.78 -26.77
CA LEU A 200 -0.84 6.76 -26.71
C LEU A 200 -0.21 5.81 -27.74
N GLY A 201 -1.00 5.02 -28.47
CA GLY A 201 -0.54 4.00 -29.40
C GLY A 201 -0.03 2.73 -28.71
N ALA A 202 -0.38 2.52 -27.44
CA ALA A 202 -0.08 1.27 -26.75
C ALA A 202 -1.03 0.16 -27.22
N ASP A 203 -0.47 -1.01 -27.49
CA ASP A 203 -1.23 -2.23 -27.80
C ASP A 203 -1.41 -3.01 -26.51
N ASP A 204 -2.64 -3.08 -26.00
CA ASP A 204 -3.01 -3.76 -24.76
C ASP A 204 -3.27 -5.26 -24.94
N THR A 205 -3.17 -5.78 -26.17
CA THR A 205 -3.60 -7.14 -26.51
C THR A 205 -2.78 -8.27 -25.86
N ASN A 206 -1.57 -7.97 -25.36
CA ASN A 206 -0.66 -8.96 -24.78
C ASN A 206 -0.34 -8.73 -23.30
N ALA A 207 -0.83 -7.66 -22.67
CA ALA A 207 -0.60 -7.40 -21.27
C ALA A 207 -1.57 -8.22 -20.40
N SER A 208 -1.08 -8.79 -19.29
CA SER A 208 -1.95 -9.40 -18.30
C SER A 208 -2.74 -8.32 -17.52
N ASP A 209 -3.85 -8.73 -16.89
CA ASP A 209 -4.60 -7.81 -16.01
C ASP A 209 -3.71 -7.23 -14.90
N ALA A 210 -2.77 -8.02 -14.37
CA ALA A 210 -1.82 -7.57 -13.36
C ALA A 210 -0.90 -6.47 -13.91
N ASP A 211 -0.31 -6.68 -15.11
CA ASP A 211 0.55 -5.67 -15.74
C ASP A 211 -0.20 -4.37 -16.01
N MET A 212 -1.48 -4.46 -16.35
CA MET A 212 -2.34 -3.30 -16.59
C MET A 212 -2.65 -2.51 -15.30
N LEU A 213 -2.78 -3.19 -14.17
CA LEU A 213 -2.96 -2.56 -12.85
C LEU A 213 -1.70 -1.79 -12.45
N GLU A 214 -0.52 -2.41 -12.62
CA GLU A 214 0.78 -1.77 -12.40
C GLU A 214 0.96 -0.55 -13.30
N LEU A 215 0.62 -0.67 -14.58
CA LEU A 215 0.71 0.44 -15.54
C LEU A 215 -0.21 1.61 -15.16
N PHE A 216 -1.38 1.35 -14.55
CA PHE A 216 -2.23 2.42 -14.05
C PHE A 216 -1.57 3.13 -12.86
N ALA A 217 -0.99 2.39 -11.92
CA ALA A 217 -0.28 2.95 -10.79
C ALA A 217 0.93 3.78 -11.24
N ASP A 218 1.70 3.28 -12.22
CA ASP A 218 2.79 4.02 -12.84
C ASP A 218 2.30 5.27 -13.60
N THR A 219 1.12 5.22 -14.20
CA THR A 219 0.51 6.40 -14.85
C THR A 219 0.24 7.52 -13.84
N PHE A 220 -0.21 7.17 -12.62
CA PHE A 220 -0.37 8.13 -11.54
C PHE A 220 0.98 8.70 -11.08
N LEU A 221 1.97 7.85 -10.84
CA LEU A 221 3.34 8.24 -10.51
C LEU A 221 3.91 9.21 -11.57
N LEU A 222 3.83 8.86 -12.86
CA LEU A 222 4.28 9.69 -13.97
C LEU A 222 3.58 11.06 -14.02
N ALA A 223 2.30 11.10 -13.68
CA ALA A 223 1.52 12.34 -13.61
C ALA A 223 2.05 13.29 -12.54
N VAL A 224 2.41 12.77 -11.37
CA VAL A 224 2.96 13.57 -10.25
C VAL A 224 4.37 14.04 -10.59
N ILE A 225 5.29 13.17 -10.99
CA ILE A 225 6.69 13.55 -11.26
C ILE A 225 6.82 14.50 -12.45
N HIS A 226 5.89 14.48 -13.41
CA HIS A 226 5.84 15.49 -14.47
C HIS A 226 5.73 16.91 -13.92
N LYS A 227 5.00 17.08 -12.82
CA LYS A 227 4.75 18.41 -12.23
C LYS A 227 5.78 18.83 -11.20
N THR A 228 6.33 17.91 -10.42
CA THR A 228 7.19 18.31 -9.31
C THR A 228 8.68 18.08 -9.53
N LYS A 229 9.15 17.03 -10.14
CA LYS A 229 10.58 16.65 -10.26
C LYS A 229 11.35 16.47 -8.93
N GLU A 230 10.69 16.56 -7.79
CA GLU A 230 11.34 16.53 -6.47
C GLU A 230 11.69 15.10 -6.02
N PHE A 231 10.94 14.10 -6.49
CA PHE A 231 11.05 12.71 -6.00
C PHE A 231 11.97 11.83 -6.86
N GLY A 232 12.61 12.42 -7.87
CA GLY A 232 13.32 11.65 -8.89
C GLY A 232 12.40 11.09 -9.96
N ASP A 233 12.98 10.54 -10.98
CA ASP A 233 12.26 9.98 -12.14
C ASP A 233 12.68 8.53 -12.34
N PRO A 234 11.87 7.54 -11.94
CA PRO A 234 12.20 6.13 -12.13
C PRO A 234 12.12 5.68 -13.61
N PHE A 235 11.50 6.50 -14.47
CA PHE A 235 11.30 6.22 -15.89
C PHE A 235 11.86 7.34 -16.78
N PRO A 236 13.17 7.61 -16.75
CA PRO A 236 13.76 8.70 -17.52
C PRO A 236 13.67 8.50 -19.04
N GLU A 237 13.44 7.27 -19.50
CA GLU A 237 13.21 6.92 -20.89
C GLU A 237 11.83 7.35 -21.41
N ILE A 238 10.86 7.59 -20.53
CA ILE A 238 9.52 8.06 -20.93
C ILE A 238 9.55 9.55 -21.21
N SER A 239 9.13 9.94 -22.40
CA SER A 239 9.15 11.34 -22.84
C SER A 239 8.24 12.22 -21.98
N GLU A 240 8.64 13.49 -21.79
CA GLU A 240 7.85 14.49 -21.06
C GLU A 240 6.43 14.67 -21.67
N LYS A 241 6.28 14.46 -22.98
CA LYS A 241 4.98 14.52 -23.64
C LYS A 241 4.06 13.40 -23.14
N ILE A 242 4.56 12.18 -22.95
CA ILE A 242 3.76 11.08 -22.40
C ILE A 242 3.39 11.38 -20.94
N LYS A 243 4.33 11.86 -20.14
CA LYS A 243 4.08 12.26 -18.74
C LYS A 243 3.01 13.35 -18.63
N GLU A 244 3.01 14.32 -19.54
CA GLU A 244 1.96 15.35 -19.64
C GLU A 244 0.58 14.75 -19.97
N HIS A 245 0.52 13.74 -20.85
CA HIS A 245 -0.72 13.01 -21.12
C HIS A 245 -1.21 12.24 -19.89
N CYS A 246 -0.28 11.60 -19.15
CA CYS A 246 -0.60 10.95 -17.87
C CYS A 246 -1.21 11.93 -16.88
N TYR A 247 -0.60 13.11 -16.70
CA TYR A 247 -1.14 14.16 -15.84
C TYR A 247 -2.53 14.61 -16.26
N SER A 248 -2.72 14.88 -17.54
CA SER A 248 -4.01 15.30 -18.07
C SER A 248 -5.09 14.23 -17.88
N TYR A 249 -4.74 12.96 -18.08
CA TYR A 249 -5.63 11.83 -17.86
C TYR A 249 -6.04 11.73 -16.38
N ILE A 250 -5.07 11.67 -15.44
CA ILE A 250 -5.36 11.55 -14.01
C ILE A 250 -6.22 12.71 -13.52
N ARG A 251 -5.92 13.92 -13.93
CA ARG A 251 -6.72 15.11 -13.58
C ARG A 251 -8.18 15.01 -14.05
N ASN A 252 -8.42 14.41 -15.21
CA ASN A 252 -9.75 14.31 -15.80
C ASN A 252 -10.60 13.18 -15.22
N ILE A 253 -9.98 12.12 -14.70
CA ILE A 253 -10.73 10.99 -14.10
C ILE A 253 -11.05 11.19 -12.62
N LEU A 254 -10.34 12.10 -11.95
CA LEU A 254 -10.67 12.46 -10.58
C LEU A 254 -12.00 13.20 -10.54
N PRO A 255 -12.93 12.86 -9.62
CA PRO A 255 -14.21 13.51 -9.51
C PRO A 255 -14.06 15.04 -9.44
N THR A 256 -14.76 15.77 -10.30
CA THR A 256 -14.93 17.21 -10.13
C THR A 256 -15.93 17.43 -9.01
N GLU A 257 -15.67 18.40 -8.12
CA GLU A 257 -16.62 18.83 -7.10
C GLU A 257 -17.98 19.16 -7.65
#